data_d1421ade95eef26647104a6ab914da5d
#
_entry.id   d1421ade95eef26647104a6ab914da5d
#
_cell.length_a   1.000
_cell.length_b   1.000
_cell.length_c   1.000
_cell.angle_alpha   90.00
_cell.angle_beta   90.00
_cell.angle_gamma   90.00
#
_symmetry.space_group_name_H-M   'P 1'
#
loop_
_entity.id
_entity.type
_entity.pdbx_description
1 polymer ?
#
loop_
_entity_poly.entity_id
_entity_poly.type
_entity_poly.pdbx_seq_one_letter_code
_entity_poly.pdbx_strand_id
1 'polypeptide(L)'
;MFDENIVKTGSNEMELVDFRIFKQGHDKVYEGIYGVNVSKVREIIKIPSLTELPGVPDYIEGIFDLRGVVIPVVNLAKWMQITEPESTMLKPRVIITEFSNILIGFIVHEAKRIRRINWKDIEPATFSTGSGALDKGKITGVTRIENDEVLLILDLESVVEDLGIYAPKTDIDFGKIEKFTGTALILDDSMTARKRVKEMMQQMGFQVVEAKDGVEGINKLEELSQVYGESLNDTLKI
;
A
#
# COMPACT_ATOMS: atom_id res chain seq x y z
N MET A 1 14.79 -22.76 35.91
CA MET A 1 15.81 -22.33 34.95
C MET A 1 15.08 -22.34 33.60
N PHE A 2 14.38 -21.26 33.31
CA PHE A 2 13.62 -21.13 32.05
C PHE A 2 14.58 -20.57 31.00
N ASP A 3 14.59 -21.23 29.86
CA ASP A 3 15.48 -20.98 28.73
C ASP A 3 15.15 -19.60 28.11
N GLU A 4 16.01 -18.59 28.31
CA GLU A 4 15.87 -17.23 27.82
C GLU A 4 16.14 -17.07 26.31
N ASN A 5 16.06 -18.14 25.52
CA ASN A 5 16.46 -18.16 24.12
C ASN A 5 15.33 -18.23 23.09
N ILE A 6 14.09 -17.95 23.47
CA ILE A 6 12.96 -17.99 22.53
C ILE A 6 12.25 -16.63 22.45
N VAL A 7 12.95 -15.58 22.16
CA VAL A 7 12.39 -14.42 21.44
C VAL A 7 13.54 -13.70 20.71
N LYS A 8 14.03 -14.24 19.65
CA LYS A 8 14.54 -13.40 18.57
C LYS A 8 13.32 -12.78 17.89
N THR A 9 12.69 -11.87 18.57
CA THR A 9 11.77 -10.90 17.99
C THR A 9 12.46 -10.24 16.81
N GLY A 10 11.77 -10.19 15.70
CA GLY A 10 12.16 -9.83 14.37
C GLY A 10 13.30 -8.83 14.23
N SER A 11 14.12 -9.03 13.22
CA SER A 11 15.13 -8.07 12.83
C SER A 11 14.48 -6.68 12.78
N ASN A 12 15.05 -5.70 13.49
CA ASN A 12 14.58 -4.32 13.48
C ASN A 12 14.86 -3.66 12.11
N GLU A 13 14.67 -4.44 11.05
CA GLU A 13 14.99 -4.13 9.66
C GLU A 13 13.79 -4.41 8.76
N MET A 14 13.61 -3.53 7.79
CA MET A 14 12.70 -3.71 6.67
C MET A 14 13.50 -4.19 5.45
N GLU A 15 13.00 -5.21 4.77
CA GLU A 15 13.54 -5.64 3.48
C GLU A 15 12.77 -4.99 2.34
N LEU A 16 13.50 -4.29 1.46
CA LEU A 16 12.94 -3.56 0.32
C LEU A 16 13.49 -4.11 -1.00
N VAL A 17 12.64 -4.33 -1.98
CA VAL A 17 13.06 -4.43 -3.38
C VAL A 17 13.38 -3.02 -3.85
N ASP A 18 14.65 -2.78 -4.19
CA ASP A 18 15.17 -1.52 -4.70
C ASP A 18 15.01 -1.49 -6.22
N PHE A 19 14.34 -0.48 -6.74
CA PHE A 19 14.09 -0.31 -8.16
C PHE A 19 14.22 1.14 -8.64
N ARG A 20 14.26 1.34 -9.94
CA ARG A 20 14.47 2.64 -10.58
C ARG A 20 13.32 3.03 -11.50
N ILE A 21 12.96 4.30 -11.43
CA ILE A 21 12.14 4.99 -12.43
C ILE A 21 12.97 6.16 -12.97
N PHE A 22 13.21 6.16 -14.25
CA PHE A 22 13.94 7.24 -14.92
C PHE A 22 12.97 8.26 -15.50
N LYS A 23 13.30 9.53 -15.32
CA LYS A 23 12.53 10.67 -15.82
C LYS A 23 13.32 11.42 -16.85
N GLN A 24 12.75 11.62 -18.02
CA GLN A 24 13.31 12.54 -19.03
C GLN A 24 13.17 13.97 -18.53
N GLY A 25 14.29 14.65 -18.34
CA GLY A 25 14.33 16.08 -18.10
C GLY A 25 14.70 16.84 -19.38
N HIS A 26 14.86 18.15 -19.26
CA HIS A 26 15.17 18.99 -20.41
C HIS A 26 16.54 18.66 -21.02
N ASP A 27 17.57 18.53 -20.17
CA ASP A 27 18.96 18.34 -20.59
C ASP A 27 19.56 17.01 -20.15
N LYS A 28 18.89 16.27 -19.28
CA LYS A 28 19.39 15.01 -18.72
C LYS A 28 18.26 14.10 -18.26
N VAL A 29 18.61 12.83 -18.10
CA VAL A 29 17.74 11.84 -17.46
C VAL A 29 18.00 11.88 -15.95
N TYR A 30 16.93 11.94 -15.17
CA TYR A 30 16.97 11.84 -13.71
C TYR A 30 16.62 10.42 -13.29
N GLU A 31 17.34 9.91 -12.32
CA GLU A 31 17.11 8.61 -11.71
C GLU A 31 16.34 8.77 -10.40
N GLY A 32 15.13 8.24 -10.35
CA GLY A 32 14.38 8.10 -9.10
C GLY A 32 14.62 6.73 -8.49
N ILE A 33 14.92 6.71 -7.21
CA ILE A 33 15.23 5.50 -6.44
C ILE A 33 14.05 5.20 -5.54
N TYR A 34 13.47 4.01 -5.73
CA TYR A 34 12.27 3.61 -5.02
C TYR A 34 12.46 2.23 -4.37
N GLY A 35 11.69 1.98 -3.32
CA GLY A 35 11.65 0.70 -2.65
C GLY A 35 10.23 0.25 -2.36
N VAL A 36 9.98 -1.04 -2.47
CA VAL A 36 8.74 -1.69 -2.02
C VAL A 36 9.07 -2.80 -1.04
N ASN A 37 8.23 -2.99 -0.02
CA ASN A 37 8.44 -4.05 0.97
C ASN A 37 8.43 -5.42 0.30
N VAL A 38 9.49 -6.22 0.54
CA VAL A 38 9.64 -7.57 -0.01
C VAL A 38 8.47 -8.47 0.36
N SER A 39 7.86 -8.28 1.54
CA SER A 39 6.70 -9.07 1.98
C SER A 39 5.49 -8.97 1.05
N LYS A 40 5.42 -7.91 0.24
CA LYS A 40 4.36 -7.66 -0.75
C LYS A 40 4.71 -8.15 -2.15
N VAL A 41 5.97 -8.55 -2.37
CA VAL A 41 6.49 -8.97 -3.68
C VAL A 41 6.47 -10.49 -3.80
N ARG A 42 5.79 -11.00 -4.81
CA ARG A 42 5.76 -12.44 -5.12
C ARG A 42 6.95 -12.85 -5.98
N GLU A 43 7.19 -12.14 -7.06
CA GLU A 43 8.30 -12.40 -7.97
C GLU A 43 8.60 -11.16 -8.84
N ILE A 44 9.79 -11.16 -9.45
CA ILE A 44 10.23 -10.13 -10.39
C ILE A 44 10.58 -10.83 -11.70
N ILE A 45 9.89 -10.45 -12.78
CA ILE A 45 10.05 -11.08 -14.09
C ILE A 45 10.46 -10.08 -15.16
N LYS A 46 10.90 -10.58 -16.32
CA LYS A 46 10.97 -9.79 -17.54
C LYS A 46 9.55 -9.46 -18.00
N ILE A 47 9.40 -8.36 -18.75
CA ILE A 47 8.08 -8.03 -19.32
C ILE A 47 7.64 -9.18 -20.22
N PRO A 48 6.49 -9.83 -19.91
CA PRO A 48 5.91 -10.85 -20.77
C PRO A 48 5.21 -10.22 -21.98
N SER A 49 4.71 -11.06 -22.89
CA SER A 49 3.75 -10.59 -23.90
C SER A 49 2.44 -10.20 -23.22
N LEU A 50 2.02 -8.96 -23.40
CA LEU A 50 0.79 -8.43 -22.82
C LEU A 50 -0.35 -8.46 -23.83
N THR A 51 -1.54 -8.74 -23.34
CA THR A 51 -2.80 -8.55 -24.09
C THR A 51 -3.36 -7.18 -23.69
N GLU A 52 -3.45 -6.27 -24.65
CA GLU A 52 -4.00 -4.94 -24.43
C GLU A 52 -5.49 -5.01 -24.05
N LEU A 53 -5.91 -4.10 -23.19
CA LEU A 53 -7.30 -3.94 -22.77
C LEU A 53 -7.87 -2.65 -23.37
N PRO A 54 -8.97 -2.71 -24.14
CA PRO A 54 -9.58 -1.50 -24.67
C PRO A 54 -10.29 -0.69 -23.57
N GLY A 55 -10.19 0.64 -23.65
CA GLY A 55 -10.94 1.55 -22.78
C GLY A 55 -10.40 1.69 -21.35
N VAL A 56 -9.19 1.21 -21.07
CA VAL A 56 -8.50 1.41 -19.79
C VAL A 56 -7.59 2.64 -19.86
N PRO A 57 -7.21 3.24 -18.72
CA PRO A 57 -6.20 4.29 -18.68
C PRO A 57 -4.86 3.84 -19.28
N ASP A 58 -4.09 4.77 -19.84
CA ASP A 58 -2.82 4.53 -20.55
C ASP A 58 -1.70 3.93 -19.69
N TYR A 59 -1.79 4.08 -18.37
CA TYR A 59 -0.86 3.43 -17.44
C TYR A 59 -1.16 1.93 -17.22
N ILE A 60 -2.31 1.41 -17.69
CA ILE A 60 -2.60 -0.02 -17.69
C ILE A 60 -2.13 -0.58 -19.03
N GLU A 61 -0.98 -1.25 -19.02
CA GLU A 61 -0.35 -1.79 -20.22
C GLU A 61 -1.04 -3.02 -20.78
N GLY A 62 -1.89 -3.68 -19.98
CA GLY A 62 -2.62 -4.87 -20.39
C GLY A 62 -2.66 -5.95 -19.31
N ILE A 63 -2.88 -7.18 -19.74
CA ILE A 63 -2.93 -8.37 -18.88
C ILE A 63 -2.05 -9.47 -19.44
N PHE A 64 -1.61 -10.39 -18.59
CA PHE A 64 -0.97 -11.63 -19.01
C PHE A 64 -1.36 -12.79 -18.09
N ASP A 65 -1.20 -14.01 -18.57
CA ASP A 65 -1.39 -15.22 -17.77
C ASP A 65 -0.10 -15.61 -17.06
N LEU A 66 -0.17 -15.73 -15.74
CA LEU A 66 0.90 -16.28 -14.92
C LEU A 66 0.41 -17.58 -14.27
N ARG A 67 0.76 -18.70 -14.86
CA ARG A 67 0.42 -20.05 -14.33
C ARG A 67 -1.07 -20.25 -14.08
N GLY A 68 -1.93 -19.77 -15.01
CA GLY A 68 -3.39 -19.89 -14.94
C GLY A 68 -4.07 -18.74 -14.16
N VAL A 69 -3.32 -17.74 -13.72
CA VAL A 69 -3.87 -16.53 -13.10
C VAL A 69 -3.66 -15.34 -14.03
N VAL A 70 -4.75 -14.67 -14.39
CA VAL A 70 -4.68 -13.44 -15.20
C VAL A 70 -4.29 -12.25 -14.31
N ILE A 71 -3.18 -11.61 -14.65
CA ILE A 71 -2.59 -10.50 -13.88
C ILE A 71 -2.64 -9.22 -14.70
N PRO A 72 -3.25 -8.14 -14.21
CA PRO A 72 -3.14 -6.81 -14.82
C PRO A 72 -1.75 -6.22 -14.58
N VAL A 73 -1.28 -5.45 -15.56
CA VAL A 73 0.05 -4.84 -15.53
C VAL A 73 -0.07 -3.33 -15.67
N VAL A 74 0.50 -2.64 -14.70
CA VAL A 74 0.51 -1.17 -14.60
C VAL A 74 1.92 -0.65 -14.85
N ASN A 75 2.07 0.32 -15.72
CA ASN A 75 3.30 1.08 -15.87
C ASN A 75 3.37 2.13 -14.76
N LEU A 76 4.28 1.91 -13.82
CA LEU A 76 4.40 2.77 -12.65
C LEU A 76 4.87 4.19 -13.00
N ALA A 77 5.72 4.34 -14.01
CA ALA A 77 6.16 5.66 -14.49
C ALA A 77 4.99 6.46 -15.08
N LYS A 78 4.18 5.84 -15.95
CA LYS A 78 2.99 6.48 -16.51
C LYS A 78 1.97 6.83 -15.43
N TRP A 79 1.74 5.92 -14.47
CA TRP A 79 0.85 6.20 -13.35
C TRP A 79 1.33 7.38 -12.50
N MET A 80 2.65 7.52 -12.29
CA MET A 80 3.27 8.66 -11.63
C MET A 80 3.31 9.93 -12.48
N GLN A 81 2.84 9.88 -13.73
CA GLN A 81 2.92 10.98 -14.71
C GLN A 81 4.37 11.40 -15.00
N ILE A 82 5.27 10.45 -15.02
CA ILE A 82 6.68 10.64 -15.32
C ILE A 82 6.89 10.43 -16.83
N THR A 83 7.46 11.44 -17.50
CA THR A 83 7.90 11.30 -18.90
C THR A 83 9.10 10.36 -18.94
N GLU A 84 8.95 9.23 -19.60
CA GLU A 84 9.98 8.21 -19.72
C GLU A 84 11.04 8.60 -20.76
N PRO A 85 12.32 8.28 -20.55
CA PRO A 85 13.36 8.52 -21.55
C PRO A 85 13.26 7.52 -22.70
N GLU A 86 13.55 7.98 -23.92
CA GLU A 86 13.66 7.15 -25.14
C GLU A 86 14.95 6.29 -25.15
N SER A 87 15.31 5.67 -24.05
CA SER A 87 16.55 4.93 -23.92
C SER A 87 16.34 3.44 -24.16
N THR A 88 17.10 2.88 -25.12
CA THR A 88 17.15 1.42 -25.38
C THR A 88 17.99 0.65 -24.37
N MET A 89 18.67 1.34 -23.45
CA MET A 89 19.54 0.71 -22.45
C MET A 89 18.81 0.27 -21.18
N LEU A 90 17.54 0.64 -21.02
CA LEU A 90 16.73 0.26 -19.88
C LEU A 90 16.49 -1.27 -19.89
N LYS A 91 16.46 -1.86 -18.70
CA LYS A 91 16.17 -3.28 -18.50
C LYS A 91 14.88 -3.43 -17.69
N PRO A 92 13.74 -3.09 -18.27
CA PRO A 92 12.49 -3.04 -17.53
C PRO A 92 12.13 -4.42 -16.98
N ARG A 93 11.45 -4.38 -15.82
CA ARG A 93 10.96 -5.57 -15.10
C ARG A 93 9.53 -5.33 -14.68
N VAL A 94 8.83 -6.43 -14.49
CA VAL A 94 7.53 -6.44 -13.82
C VAL A 94 7.75 -6.96 -12.40
N ILE A 95 7.45 -6.15 -11.42
CA ILE A 95 7.37 -6.53 -10.01
C ILE A 95 5.95 -7.00 -9.77
N ILE A 96 5.77 -8.30 -9.52
CA ILE A 96 4.47 -8.88 -9.21
C ILE A 96 4.27 -8.81 -7.71
N THR A 97 3.22 -8.11 -7.32
CA THR A 97 2.82 -7.94 -5.93
C THR A 97 1.53 -8.68 -5.62
N GLU A 98 1.35 -8.99 -4.35
CA GLU A 98 0.13 -9.62 -3.85
C GLU A 98 -0.42 -8.82 -2.67
N PHE A 99 -1.67 -8.39 -2.79
CA PHE A 99 -2.43 -7.70 -1.75
C PHE A 99 -3.79 -8.38 -1.60
N SER A 100 -4.09 -8.89 -0.41
CA SER A 100 -5.39 -9.53 -0.13
C SER A 100 -5.80 -10.59 -1.18
N ASN A 101 -4.85 -11.45 -1.59
CA ASN A 101 -4.99 -12.46 -2.66
C ASN A 101 -5.17 -11.90 -4.09
N ILE A 102 -4.92 -10.62 -4.27
CA ILE A 102 -4.95 -9.98 -5.59
C ILE A 102 -3.53 -9.85 -6.10
N LEU A 103 -3.27 -10.37 -7.30
CA LEU A 103 -1.99 -10.23 -7.98
C LEU A 103 -2.05 -9.06 -8.97
N ILE A 104 -1.03 -8.21 -8.94
CA ILE A 104 -0.86 -7.12 -9.90
C ILE A 104 0.63 -6.95 -10.24
N GLY A 105 0.91 -6.69 -11.51
CA GLY A 105 2.25 -6.43 -11.98
C GLY A 105 2.52 -4.92 -12.14
N PHE A 106 3.68 -4.45 -11.66
CA PHE A 106 4.14 -3.07 -11.85
C PHE A 106 5.38 -3.06 -12.72
N ILE A 107 5.29 -2.40 -13.89
CA ILE A 107 6.47 -2.16 -14.73
C ILE A 107 7.31 -1.06 -14.07
N VAL A 108 8.59 -1.37 -13.89
CA VAL A 108 9.63 -0.46 -13.45
C VAL A 108 10.78 -0.49 -14.46
N HIS A 109 11.55 0.59 -14.56
CA HIS A 109 12.64 0.66 -15.54
C HIS A 109 13.81 -0.26 -15.22
N GLU A 110 14.05 -0.50 -13.95
CA GLU A 110 15.10 -1.43 -13.51
C GLU A 110 14.81 -1.91 -12.07
N ALA A 111 14.94 -3.21 -11.81
CA ALA A 111 14.99 -3.76 -10.47
C ALA A 111 16.46 -4.10 -10.15
N LYS A 112 16.96 -3.60 -9.02
CA LYS A 112 18.38 -3.72 -8.65
C LYS A 112 18.63 -4.88 -7.69
N ARG A 113 18.22 -4.73 -6.44
CA ARG A 113 18.55 -5.69 -5.36
C ARG A 113 17.55 -5.60 -4.20
N ILE A 114 17.63 -6.55 -3.28
CA ILE A 114 16.96 -6.45 -1.99
C ILE A 114 17.89 -5.68 -1.05
N ARG A 115 17.34 -4.67 -0.37
CA ARG A 115 18.01 -3.90 0.67
C ARG A 115 17.41 -4.21 2.02
N ARG A 116 18.25 -4.26 3.03
CA ARG A 116 17.85 -4.28 4.43
C ARG A 116 18.10 -2.90 5.02
N ILE A 117 17.05 -2.28 5.49
CA ILE A 117 17.06 -0.94 6.07
C ILE A 117 16.57 -1.04 7.51
N ASN A 118 17.30 -0.48 8.45
CA ASN A 118 16.85 -0.44 9.82
C ASN A 118 15.69 0.55 9.95
N TRP A 119 14.65 0.20 10.70
CA TRP A 119 13.48 1.07 10.91
C TRP A 119 13.84 2.46 11.45
N LYS A 120 14.89 2.57 12.25
CA LYS A 120 15.38 3.86 12.78
C LYS A 120 15.96 4.79 11.71
N ASP A 121 16.36 4.24 10.56
CA ASP A 121 16.94 4.99 9.44
C ASP A 121 15.87 5.37 8.39
N ILE A 122 14.61 5.08 8.68
CA ILE A 122 13.47 5.46 7.86
C ILE A 122 12.81 6.70 8.46
N GLU A 123 12.82 7.79 7.70
CA GLU A 123 12.14 9.03 8.06
C GLU A 123 10.73 9.04 7.44
N PRO A 124 9.69 9.49 8.17
CA PRO A 124 8.36 9.69 7.59
C PRO A 124 8.42 10.68 6.41
N ALA A 125 7.69 10.40 5.35
CA ALA A 125 7.55 11.33 4.24
C ALA A 125 6.62 12.49 4.65
N THR A 126 7.21 13.59 5.13
CA THR A 126 6.47 14.78 5.61
C THR A 126 6.34 15.89 4.55
N PHE A 127 6.84 15.64 3.33
CA PHE A 127 6.80 16.60 2.24
C PHE A 127 5.56 16.36 1.37
N SER A 128 4.93 17.48 0.98
CA SER A 128 3.91 17.49 -0.07
C SER A 128 4.57 17.91 -1.37
N THR A 129 4.39 17.13 -2.43
CA THR A 129 5.02 17.40 -3.73
C THR A 129 4.14 18.25 -4.65
N GLY A 130 3.02 18.81 -4.16
CA GLY A 130 2.07 19.59 -4.96
C GLY A 130 1.00 18.70 -5.60
N SER A 131 0.67 18.77 -6.85
CA SER A 131 -0.50 18.14 -7.48
C SER A 131 -0.20 16.83 -8.25
N GLY A 132 0.71 15.99 -7.78
CA GLY A 132 1.08 14.73 -8.45
C GLY A 132 0.42 13.46 -7.88
N ALA A 133 0.53 12.34 -8.60
CA ALA A 133 0.06 11.03 -8.12
C ALA A 133 0.75 10.60 -6.81
N LEU A 134 1.98 11.09 -6.57
CA LEU A 134 2.74 10.86 -5.34
C LEU A 134 2.27 11.69 -4.14
N ASP A 135 1.46 12.74 -4.34
CA ASP A 135 0.97 13.62 -3.27
C ASP A 135 -0.05 12.97 -2.34
N LYS A 136 -0.55 11.81 -2.67
CA LYS A 136 -1.66 11.17 -1.96
C LYS A 136 -1.22 10.22 -0.86
N GLY A 137 -0.07 10.43 -0.24
CA GLY A 137 0.43 9.56 0.82
C GLY A 137 0.95 8.21 0.32
N LYS A 138 1.33 8.13 -0.96
CA LYS A 138 1.88 6.90 -1.56
C LYS A 138 3.35 6.65 -1.21
N ILE A 139 4.03 7.67 -0.70
CA ILE A 139 5.37 7.53 -0.11
C ILE A 139 5.19 7.43 1.39
N THR A 140 5.49 6.28 1.96
CA THR A 140 5.35 6.01 3.40
C THR A 140 6.59 6.39 4.18
N GLY A 141 7.74 6.42 3.53
CA GLY A 141 9.00 6.74 4.17
C GLY A 141 10.10 7.09 3.19
N VAL A 142 11.15 7.65 3.75
CA VAL A 142 12.36 8.06 3.02
C VAL A 142 13.56 7.52 3.80
N THR A 143 14.55 6.99 3.10
CA THR A 143 15.80 6.56 3.72
C THR A 143 17.00 6.95 2.86
N ARG A 144 18.14 7.14 3.50
CA ARG A 144 19.41 7.34 2.79
C ARG A 144 20.06 5.99 2.53
N ILE A 145 20.60 5.86 1.34
CA ILE A 145 21.36 4.70 0.92
C ILE A 145 22.81 5.10 0.63
N GLU A 146 23.58 4.20 -0.01
CA GLU A 146 24.98 4.49 -0.33
C GLU A 146 25.11 5.78 -1.15
N ASN A 147 26.21 6.50 -0.96
CA ASN A 147 26.52 7.79 -1.62
C ASN A 147 25.55 8.92 -1.28
N ASP A 148 24.90 8.87 -0.13
CA ASP A 148 23.87 9.84 0.31
C ASP A 148 22.66 9.94 -0.64
N GLU A 149 22.46 8.95 -1.49
CA GLU A 149 21.27 8.89 -2.34
C GLU A 149 20.02 8.63 -1.49
N VAL A 150 18.90 9.18 -1.95
CA VAL A 150 17.61 9.08 -1.24
C VAL A 150 16.74 8.02 -1.92
N LEU A 151 16.29 7.04 -1.14
CA LEU A 151 15.32 6.04 -1.57
C LEU A 151 13.95 6.37 -0.98
N LEU A 152 12.94 6.38 -1.84
CA LEU A 152 11.53 6.62 -1.48
C LEU A 152 10.81 5.28 -1.33
N ILE A 153 10.23 5.04 -0.16
CA ILE A 153 9.47 3.81 0.10
C ILE A 153 8.03 4.01 -0.37
N LEU A 154 7.62 3.21 -1.37
CA LEU A 154 6.29 3.28 -1.96
C LEU A 154 5.33 2.28 -1.31
N ASP A 155 4.12 2.76 -1.05
CA ASP A 155 2.96 1.94 -0.72
C ASP A 155 2.21 1.56 -2.00
N LEU A 156 2.59 0.44 -2.59
CA LEU A 156 1.91 -0.07 -3.79
C LEU A 156 0.49 -0.58 -3.51
N GLU A 157 0.16 -0.92 -2.26
CA GLU A 157 -1.21 -1.30 -1.88
C GLU A 157 -2.17 -0.11 -2.04
N SER A 158 -1.78 1.04 -1.52
CA SER A 158 -2.52 2.28 -1.73
C SER A 158 -2.58 2.70 -3.21
N VAL A 159 -1.55 2.38 -4.01
CA VAL A 159 -1.60 2.57 -5.48
C VAL A 159 -2.68 1.69 -6.10
N VAL A 160 -2.74 0.41 -5.74
CA VAL A 160 -3.75 -0.55 -6.23
C VAL A 160 -5.16 -0.08 -5.89
N GLU A 161 -5.37 0.46 -4.70
CA GLU A 161 -6.67 1.03 -4.29
C GLU A 161 -7.09 2.20 -5.18
N ASP A 162 -6.18 3.13 -5.48
CA ASP A 162 -6.46 4.28 -6.34
C ASP A 162 -6.75 3.88 -7.80
N LEU A 163 -6.15 2.78 -8.26
CA LEU A 163 -6.40 2.27 -9.62
C LEU A 163 -7.84 1.81 -9.81
N GLY A 164 -8.56 1.47 -8.73
CA GLY A 164 -9.93 0.97 -8.79
C GLY A 164 -10.10 -0.34 -9.59
N ILE A 165 -8.99 -1.00 -9.95
CA ILE A 165 -8.98 -2.23 -10.75
C ILE A 165 -9.68 -3.36 -9.98
N TYR A 166 -9.59 -3.29 -8.67
CA TYR A 166 -10.22 -4.20 -7.73
C TYR A 166 -11.04 -3.41 -6.72
N ALA A 167 -12.19 -2.91 -7.14
CA ALA A 167 -13.23 -2.69 -6.16
C ALA A 167 -13.50 -4.08 -5.55
N PRO A 168 -13.33 -4.29 -4.23
CA PRO A 168 -13.82 -5.53 -3.64
C PRO A 168 -15.27 -5.64 -4.07
N LYS A 169 -15.61 -6.71 -4.80
CA LYS A 169 -17.00 -7.09 -4.95
C LYS A 169 -17.45 -7.43 -3.55
N THR A 170 -17.87 -6.43 -2.82
CA THR A 170 -18.72 -6.64 -1.67
C THR A 170 -20.06 -7.10 -2.24
N ASP A 171 -20.12 -8.37 -2.70
CA ASP A 171 -21.36 -9.07 -3.00
C ASP A 171 -22.17 -9.30 -1.71
N ILE A 172 -21.82 -8.58 -0.65
CA ILE A 172 -22.61 -8.51 0.58
C ILE A 172 -23.78 -7.59 0.24
N ASP A 173 -24.91 -8.19 -0.05
CA ASP A 173 -26.17 -7.48 -0.17
C ASP A 173 -26.59 -7.02 1.25
N PHE A 174 -26.05 -5.88 1.66
CA PHE A 174 -26.35 -5.29 2.97
C PHE A 174 -27.86 -5.01 3.17
N GLY A 175 -28.65 -5.01 2.09
CA GLY A 175 -30.12 -4.91 2.18
C GLY A 175 -30.80 -6.16 2.77
N LYS A 176 -30.08 -7.30 2.84
CA LYS A 176 -30.58 -8.57 3.39
C LYS A 176 -30.01 -8.88 4.80
N ILE A 177 -29.10 -8.07 5.29
CA ILE A 177 -28.52 -8.24 6.63
C ILE A 177 -29.43 -7.51 7.63
N GLU A 178 -29.83 -8.20 8.70
CA GLU A 178 -30.43 -7.52 9.86
C GLU A 178 -29.49 -6.42 10.34
N LYS A 179 -30.00 -5.21 10.44
CA LYS A 179 -29.20 -4.09 10.92
C LYS A 179 -28.89 -4.26 12.38
N PHE A 180 -27.60 -4.27 12.68
CA PHE A 180 -27.13 -4.26 14.05
C PHE A 180 -27.29 -2.87 14.68
N THR A 181 -27.41 -2.84 15.99
CA THR A 181 -27.41 -1.62 16.79
C THR A 181 -26.22 -1.65 17.74
N GLY A 182 -25.64 -0.50 17.98
CA GLY A 182 -24.49 -0.34 18.89
C GLY A 182 -23.40 0.54 18.32
N THR A 183 -22.32 0.68 19.06
CA THR A 183 -21.14 1.45 18.69
C THR A 183 -19.97 0.49 18.44
N ALA A 184 -19.29 0.66 17.31
CA ALA A 184 -18.06 -0.05 17.01
C ALA A 184 -16.87 0.89 17.17
N LEU A 185 -15.86 0.48 17.91
CA LEU A 185 -14.58 1.18 18.00
C LEU A 185 -13.57 0.48 17.08
N ILE A 186 -13.01 1.23 16.15
CA ILE A 186 -12.04 0.73 15.15
C ILE A 186 -10.68 1.36 15.45
N LEU A 187 -9.67 0.50 15.60
CA LEU A 187 -8.28 0.90 15.81
C LEU A 187 -7.43 0.37 14.66
N ASP A 188 -6.79 1.26 13.93
CA ASP A 188 -5.84 0.91 12.86
C ASP A 188 -5.00 2.16 12.53
N ASP A 189 -3.73 2.02 12.26
CA ASP A 189 -2.84 3.13 11.91
C ASP A 189 -3.04 3.59 10.45
N SER A 190 -3.56 2.70 9.59
CA SER A 190 -3.92 3.01 8.21
C SER A 190 -5.24 3.76 8.12
N MET A 191 -5.21 5.01 7.68
CA MET A 191 -6.43 5.80 7.41
C MET A 191 -7.36 5.11 6.42
N THR A 192 -6.79 4.47 5.41
CA THR A 192 -7.53 3.78 4.35
C THR A 192 -8.23 2.54 4.89
N ALA A 193 -7.55 1.73 5.69
CA ALA A 193 -8.13 0.56 6.34
C ALA A 193 -9.27 0.98 7.28
N ARG A 194 -9.04 1.98 8.13
CA ARG A 194 -10.10 2.51 9.02
C ARG A 194 -11.34 2.96 8.23
N LYS A 195 -11.13 3.72 7.15
CA LYS A 195 -12.24 4.23 6.32
C LYS A 195 -13.07 3.09 5.74
N ARG A 196 -12.43 2.03 5.21
CA ARG A 196 -13.12 0.86 4.64
C ARG A 196 -13.94 0.12 5.68
N VAL A 197 -13.33 -0.16 6.85
CA VAL A 197 -14.01 -0.86 7.95
C VAL A 197 -15.17 0.01 8.48
N LYS A 198 -14.96 1.32 8.61
CA LYS A 198 -16.02 2.27 9.01
C LYS A 198 -17.23 2.21 8.07
N GLU A 199 -17.00 2.32 6.76
CA GLU A 199 -18.07 2.28 5.76
C GLU A 199 -18.84 0.95 5.83
N MET A 200 -18.15 -0.16 6.00
CA MET A 200 -18.76 -1.48 6.16
C MET A 200 -19.61 -1.55 7.44
N MET A 201 -19.06 -1.15 8.59
CA MET A 201 -19.76 -1.16 9.87
C MET A 201 -20.99 -0.25 9.87
N GLN A 202 -20.88 0.93 9.24
CA GLN A 202 -22.02 1.83 9.08
C GLN A 202 -23.13 1.24 8.21
N GLN A 203 -22.78 0.52 7.13
CA GLN A 203 -23.76 -0.18 6.30
C GLN A 203 -24.46 -1.30 7.07
N MET A 204 -23.77 -1.93 8.00
CA MET A 204 -24.34 -2.93 8.92
C MET A 204 -25.20 -2.31 10.02
N GLY A 205 -25.20 -0.98 10.21
CA GLY A 205 -26.05 -0.25 11.17
C GLY A 205 -25.34 0.23 12.43
N PHE A 206 -24.01 0.00 12.57
CA PHE A 206 -23.26 0.48 13.72
C PHE A 206 -22.97 1.98 13.67
N GLN A 207 -22.94 2.62 14.83
CA GLN A 207 -22.23 3.88 15.01
C GLN A 207 -20.73 3.57 15.11
N VAL A 208 -19.88 4.37 14.47
CA VAL A 208 -18.45 4.06 14.41
C VAL A 208 -17.64 5.18 15.04
N VAL A 209 -16.77 4.79 15.97
CA VAL A 209 -15.73 5.62 16.57
C VAL A 209 -14.38 5.13 16.07
N GLU A 210 -13.51 6.05 15.65
CA GLU A 210 -12.21 5.73 15.07
C GLU A 210 -11.08 6.17 15.99
N ALA A 211 -10.03 5.36 16.02
CA ALA A 211 -8.76 5.69 16.65
C ALA A 211 -7.60 5.25 15.73
N LYS A 212 -6.58 6.09 15.62
CA LYS A 212 -5.41 5.82 14.75
C LYS A 212 -4.33 4.98 15.42
N ASP A 213 -4.37 4.90 16.75
CA ASP A 213 -3.41 4.16 17.56
C ASP A 213 -4.03 3.73 18.91
N GLY A 214 -3.27 2.93 19.65
CA GLY A 214 -3.75 2.40 20.92
C GLY A 214 -3.99 3.48 21.99
N VAL A 215 -3.23 4.57 21.97
CA VAL A 215 -3.38 5.67 22.94
C VAL A 215 -4.69 6.42 22.68
N GLU A 216 -4.96 6.77 21.42
CA GLU A 216 -6.23 7.38 21.03
C GLU A 216 -7.41 6.42 21.30
N GLY A 217 -7.22 5.11 21.08
CA GLY A 217 -8.21 4.09 21.38
C GLY A 217 -8.60 4.05 22.85
N ILE A 218 -7.63 4.08 23.76
CA ILE A 218 -7.88 4.13 25.20
C ILE A 218 -8.64 5.40 25.59
N ASN A 219 -8.22 6.56 25.08
CA ASN A 219 -8.91 7.83 25.35
C ASN A 219 -10.37 7.78 24.87
N LYS A 220 -10.63 7.20 23.69
CA LYS A 220 -11.98 7.02 23.17
C LYS A 220 -12.81 6.05 24.01
N LEU A 221 -12.22 4.97 24.53
CA LEU A 221 -12.89 4.06 25.47
C LEU A 221 -13.27 4.77 26.77
N GLU A 222 -12.41 5.62 27.30
CA GLU A 222 -12.71 6.41 28.49
C GLU A 222 -13.87 7.39 28.26
N GLU A 223 -13.87 8.09 27.11
CA GLU A 223 -14.98 8.96 26.69
C GLU A 223 -16.31 8.19 26.60
N LEU A 224 -16.29 7.01 25.94
CA LEU A 224 -17.45 6.15 25.80
C LEU A 224 -17.93 5.60 27.14
N SER A 225 -17.01 5.24 28.04
CA SER A 225 -17.34 4.77 29.40
C SER A 225 -18.07 5.83 30.21
N GLN A 226 -17.70 7.13 30.05
CA GLN A 226 -18.41 8.21 30.71
C GLN A 226 -19.84 8.42 30.16
N VAL A 227 -20.05 8.13 28.88
CA VAL A 227 -21.36 8.29 28.22
C VAL A 227 -22.29 7.12 28.51
N TYR A 228 -21.80 5.89 28.44
CA TYR A 228 -22.61 4.66 28.52
C TYR A 228 -22.59 4.01 29.92
N GLY A 229 -21.62 4.33 30.78
CA GLY A 229 -21.54 3.78 32.13
C GLY A 229 -21.53 2.26 32.15
N GLU A 230 -22.41 1.64 32.96
CA GLU A 230 -22.50 0.20 33.09
C GLU A 230 -23.01 -0.51 31.81
N SER A 231 -23.67 0.21 30.91
CA SER A 231 -24.18 -0.34 29.64
C SER A 231 -23.12 -0.38 28.53
N LEU A 232 -21.88 0.03 28.79
CA LEU A 232 -20.82 0.06 27.79
C LEU A 232 -20.58 -1.33 27.15
N ASN A 233 -20.54 -2.38 27.95
CA ASN A 233 -20.29 -3.75 27.48
C ASN A 233 -21.40 -4.28 26.54
N ASP A 234 -22.62 -3.82 26.70
CA ASP A 234 -23.75 -4.21 25.87
C ASP A 234 -23.77 -3.43 24.55
N THR A 235 -23.24 -2.21 24.57
CA THR A 235 -23.33 -1.24 23.47
C THR A 235 -22.09 -1.26 22.59
N LEU A 236 -20.90 -1.46 23.16
CA LEU A 236 -19.61 -1.40 22.45
C LEU A 236 -19.22 -2.74 21.82
N LYS A 237 -18.82 -2.66 20.56
CA LYS A 237 -18.16 -3.77 19.81
C LYS A 237 -16.76 -3.31 19.41
N ILE A 238 -15.75 -4.13 19.70
CA ILE A 238 -14.33 -3.86 19.44
C ILE A 238 -13.82 -4.89 18.43
#